data_ef875b4c0dc9ed60caf2f3c46a2c8151
#
_entry.id   ef875b4c0dc9ed60caf2f3c46a2c8151
#
_cell.length_a   1.000
_cell.length_b   1.000
_cell.length_c   1.000
_cell.angle_alpha   90.00
_cell.angle_beta   90.00
_cell.angle_gamma   90.00
#
_symmetry.space_group_name_H-M   'P 1'
#
loop_
_entity.id
_entity.type
_entity.pdbx_description
1 polymer ?
#
loop_
_entity_poly.entity_id
_entity_poly.type
_entity_poly.pdbx_seq_one_letter_code
_entity_poly.pdbx_strand_id
1 'polypeptide(L)'
;MPTRYRCPCCGYRTLESPGALQLCPVCWWEDDGQEDPDAADIRLTVNGQLSLDEARANYAQFGAAHPRFLPYVRKPEAAER
;
A
#
# COMPACT_ATOMS: atom_id res chain seq x y z
N MET A 1 15.67 12.46 -12.17
CA MET A 1 14.36 12.04 -11.66
C MET A 1 14.57 11.05 -10.52
N PRO A 2 13.99 11.28 -9.35
CA PRO A 2 14.09 10.30 -8.29
C PRO A 2 13.39 9.01 -8.70
N THR A 3 14.03 7.88 -8.41
CA THR A 3 13.42 6.58 -8.63
C THR A 3 12.33 6.34 -7.59
N ARG A 4 11.17 5.91 -8.05
CA ARG A 4 10.08 5.53 -7.15
C ARG A 4 9.91 4.02 -7.17
N TYR A 5 9.50 3.50 -6.03
CA TYR A 5 9.32 2.06 -5.83
C TYR A 5 7.83 1.71 -5.82
N ARG A 6 7.52 0.49 -6.25
CA ARG A 6 6.14 0.03 -6.27
C ARG A 6 5.63 -0.20 -4.86
N CYS A 7 4.43 0.31 -4.59
CA CYS A 7 3.72 -0.02 -3.36
C CYS A 7 3.35 -1.51 -3.40
N PRO A 8 3.66 -2.30 -2.38
CA PRO A 8 3.36 -3.73 -2.40
C PRO A 8 1.86 -4.03 -2.39
N CYS A 9 1.03 -3.07 -1.98
CA CYS A 9 -0.43 -3.23 -1.97
C CYS A 9 -1.05 -2.96 -3.34
N CYS A 10 -0.91 -1.74 -3.86
CA CYS A 10 -1.57 -1.36 -5.10
C CYS A 10 -0.72 -1.58 -6.36
N GLY A 11 0.59 -1.74 -6.22
CA GLY A 11 1.49 -1.97 -7.34
C GLY A 11 1.92 -0.73 -8.10
N TYR A 12 1.47 0.46 -7.70
CA TYR A 12 1.87 1.69 -8.35
C TYR A 12 3.15 2.25 -7.73
N ARG A 13 3.91 3.01 -8.53
CA ARG A 13 5.21 3.55 -8.10
C ARG A 13 5.02 4.84 -7.30
N THR A 14 4.66 4.68 -6.04
CA THR A 14 4.32 5.80 -5.17
C THR A 14 5.32 6.02 -4.03
N LEU A 15 6.22 5.06 -3.78
CA LEU A 15 7.09 5.09 -2.62
C LEU A 15 8.47 5.62 -2.96
N GLU A 16 9.03 6.44 -2.08
CA GLU A 16 10.40 6.94 -2.23
C GLU A 16 11.43 5.92 -1.77
N SER A 17 11.06 5.06 -0.82
CA SER A 17 11.96 4.06 -0.24
C SER A 17 11.15 2.86 0.22
N PRO A 18 11.56 1.63 -0.11
CA PRO A 18 10.80 0.44 0.31
C PRO A 18 10.97 0.17 1.81
N GLY A 19 9.89 -0.24 2.47
CA GLY A 19 9.92 -0.64 3.88
C GLY A 19 10.19 0.47 4.87
N ALA A 20 10.04 1.72 4.46
CA ALA A 20 10.37 2.89 5.31
C ALA A 20 9.17 3.47 6.03
N LEU A 21 8.09 2.72 6.17
CA LEU A 21 6.83 3.15 6.79
C LEU A 21 6.18 4.33 6.07
N GLN A 22 6.48 4.49 4.79
CA GLN A 22 5.88 5.55 3.98
C GLN A 22 4.45 5.20 3.63
N LEU A 23 3.56 6.18 3.68
CA LEU A 23 2.15 6.00 3.37
C LEU A 23 1.92 6.20 1.87
N CYS A 24 1.32 5.20 1.23
CA CYS A 24 1.01 5.28 -0.20
C CYS A 24 -0.20 6.19 -0.42
N PRO A 25 -0.10 7.26 -1.22
CA PRO A 25 -1.24 8.16 -1.44
C PRO A 25 -2.35 7.56 -2.29
N VAL A 26 -2.07 6.46 -3.00
CA VAL A 26 -3.05 5.81 -3.88
C VAL A 26 -3.93 4.83 -3.13
N CYS A 27 -3.36 4.02 -2.23
CA CYS A 27 -4.13 2.99 -1.51
C CYS A 27 -4.17 3.19 0.00
N TRP A 28 -3.32 4.04 0.55
CA TRP A 28 -3.20 4.33 1.98
C TRP A 28 -2.57 3.21 2.80
N TRP A 29 -1.88 2.27 2.12
CA TRP A 29 -1.05 1.27 2.80
C TRP A 29 0.22 1.93 3.34
N GLU A 30 0.57 1.64 4.57
CA GLU A 30 1.83 2.10 5.16
C GLU A 30 2.84 0.98 5.00
N ASP A 31 3.93 1.24 4.26
CA ASP A 31 4.85 0.18 3.83
C ASP A 31 5.75 -0.27 4.98
N ASP A 32 5.34 -1.33 5.65
CA ASP A 32 6.05 -1.92 6.78
C ASP A 32 7.06 -3.00 6.36
N GLY A 33 7.33 -3.13 5.08
CA GLY A 33 8.29 -4.11 4.57
C GLY A 33 7.71 -5.47 4.21
N GLN A 34 6.40 -5.68 4.37
CA GLN A 34 5.79 -6.93 3.93
C GLN A 34 5.86 -7.06 2.41
N GLU A 35 6.14 -8.29 1.95
CA GLU A 35 6.17 -8.65 0.54
C GLU A 35 5.44 -9.98 0.36
N ASP A 36 5.54 -10.58 -0.84
CA ASP A 36 4.79 -11.79 -1.15
C ASP A 36 5.00 -12.93 -0.14
N PRO A 37 6.23 -13.23 0.32
CA PRO A 37 6.41 -14.37 1.23
C PRO A 37 5.70 -14.23 2.58
N ASP A 38 5.51 -13.00 3.08
CA ASP A 38 4.89 -12.76 4.38
C ASP A 38 3.63 -11.91 4.28
N ALA A 39 3.03 -11.84 3.09
CA ALA A 39 1.85 -10.99 2.85
C ALA A 39 0.64 -11.37 3.70
N ALA A 40 0.55 -12.62 4.14
CA ALA A 40 -0.57 -13.07 4.98
C ALA A 40 -0.39 -12.74 6.47
N ASP A 41 0.80 -12.28 6.86
CA ASP A 41 1.08 -12.00 8.27
C ASP A 41 0.38 -10.72 8.74
N ILE A 42 -0.11 -10.77 9.98
CA ILE A 42 -0.65 -9.61 10.67
C ILE A 42 0.41 -9.15 11.67
N ARG A 43 1.02 -7.99 11.42
CA ARG A 43 2.15 -7.54 12.22
C ARG A 43 1.76 -6.69 13.42
N LEU A 44 0.53 -6.22 13.50
CA LEU A 44 0.03 -5.38 14.59
C LEU A 44 0.89 -4.13 14.81
N THR A 45 1.43 -3.60 13.71
CA THR A 45 2.24 -2.39 13.73
C THR A 45 1.44 -1.23 13.15
N VAL A 46 2.00 -0.49 12.20
CA VAL A 46 1.38 0.69 11.60
C VAL A 46 0.09 0.38 10.84
N ASN A 47 -0.07 -0.84 10.32
CA ASN A 47 -1.28 -1.25 9.61
C ASN A 47 -2.27 -2.01 10.50
N GLY A 48 -1.99 -2.09 11.81
CA GLY A 48 -2.86 -2.76 12.76
C GLY A 48 -3.06 -4.22 12.44
N GLN A 49 -4.31 -4.65 12.36
CA GLN A 49 -4.67 -6.05 12.08
C GLN A 49 -4.77 -6.35 10.57
N LEU A 50 -4.40 -5.40 9.72
CA LEU A 50 -4.52 -5.55 8.28
C LEU A 50 -3.25 -6.20 7.72
N SER A 51 -3.38 -7.39 7.12
CA SER A 51 -2.29 -8.02 6.38
C SER A 51 -2.16 -7.41 5.00
N LEU A 52 -0.99 -7.60 4.36
CA LEU A 52 -0.80 -7.13 2.98
C LEU A 52 -1.76 -7.84 2.02
N ASP A 53 -1.98 -9.14 2.19
CA ASP A 53 -2.93 -9.88 1.36
C ASP A 53 -4.33 -9.29 1.45
N GLU A 54 -4.78 -8.96 2.66
CA GLU A 54 -6.09 -8.37 2.86
C GLU A 54 -6.16 -6.97 2.25
N ALA A 55 -5.10 -6.18 2.42
CA ALA A 55 -5.01 -4.86 1.82
C ALA A 55 -5.08 -4.92 0.29
N ARG A 56 -4.41 -5.89 -0.33
CA ARG A 56 -4.45 -6.10 -1.77
C ARG A 56 -5.85 -6.44 -2.25
N ALA A 57 -6.53 -7.35 -1.54
CA ALA A 57 -7.91 -7.72 -1.86
C ALA A 57 -8.86 -6.53 -1.73
N ASN A 58 -8.68 -5.73 -0.67
CA ASN A 58 -9.46 -4.53 -0.46
C ASN A 58 -9.23 -3.50 -1.56
N TYR A 59 -7.99 -3.31 -1.98
CA TYR A 59 -7.69 -2.37 -3.06
C TYR A 59 -8.35 -2.80 -4.37
N ALA A 60 -8.29 -4.09 -4.69
CA ALA A 60 -8.93 -4.61 -5.89
C ALA A 60 -10.44 -4.40 -5.88
N GLN A 61 -11.05 -4.47 -4.72
CA GLN A 61 -12.51 -4.35 -4.57
C GLN A 61 -12.98 -2.91 -4.37
N PHE A 62 -12.27 -2.12 -3.57
CA PHE A 62 -12.74 -0.81 -3.13
C PHE A 62 -11.91 0.36 -3.65
N GLY A 63 -10.66 0.14 -4.05
CA GLY A 63 -9.75 1.22 -4.44
C GLY A 63 -8.95 1.80 -3.26
N ALA A 64 -8.88 1.09 -2.15
CA ALA A 64 -8.09 1.46 -0.98
C ALA A 64 -7.68 0.22 -0.21
N ALA A 65 -6.62 0.30 0.59
CA ALA A 65 -6.16 -0.81 1.42
C ALA A 65 -7.21 -1.25 2.45
N HIS A 66 -8.10 -0.36 2.83
CA HIS A 66 -9.26 -0.65 3.66
C HIS A 66 -10.35 0.37 3.31
N PRO A 67 -11.65 -0.01 3.36
CA PRO A 67 -12.74 0.95 3.02
C PRO A 67 -12.71 2.24 3.83
N ARG A 68 -12.26 2.19 5.08
CA ARG A 68 -12.16 3.40 5.94
C ARG A 68 -11.18 4.44 5.40
N PHE A 69 -10.30 4.05 4.47
CA PHE A 69 -9.30 4.97 3.89
C PHE A 69 -9.79 5.67 2.63
N LEU A 70 -10.97 5.33 2.12
CA LEU A 70 -11.49 5.91 0.89
C LEU A 70 -11.46 7.44 0.85
N PRO A 71 -11.74 8.18 1.95
CA PRO A 71 -11.66 9.64 1.90
C PRO A 71 -10.25 10.20 1.66
N TYR A 72 -9.22 9.38 1.83
CA TYR A 72 -7.83 9.85 1.80
C TYR A 72 -7.07 9.44 0.54
N VAL A 73 -7.58 8.48 -0.23
CA VAL A 73 -6.89 7.97 -1.40
C VAL A 73 -7.18 8.80 -2.64
N ARG A 74 -6.30 8.68 -3.64
CA ARG A 74 -6.49 9.27 -4.95
C ARG A 74 -6.14 8.25 -6.03
N LYS A 75 -6.54 8.53 -7.26
CA LYS A 75 -6.14 7.70 -8.40
C LYS A 75 -4.64 7.87 -8.67
N PRO A 76 -3.98 6.83 -9.21
CA PRO A 76 -2.57 6.95 -9.57
C PRO A 76 -2.37 7.94 -10.71
N GLU A 77 -1.25 8.66 -10.63
CA GLU A 77 -0.83 9.55 -11.71
C GLU A 77 -0.14 8.75 -12.81
N ALA A 78 -0.01 9.33 -14.00
CA ALA A 78 0.61 8.64 -15.14
C ALA A 78 2.03 8.18 -14.82
N ALA A 79 2.81 9.00 -14.11
CA ALA A 79 4.19 8.66 -13.74
C ALA A 79 4.29 7.52 -12.72
N GLU A 80 3.21 7.19 -12.04
CA GLU A 80 3.17 6.14 -11.02
C GLU A 80 2.76 4.78 -11.58
N ARG A 81 2.30 4.72 -12.81
CA ARG A 81 1.81 3.50 -13.46
C ARG A 81 2.92 2.55 -13.98
#